data_7ce4af1e1807d29896a3072783755c2f
#
_entry.id   7ce4af1e1807d29896a3072783755c2f
#
_cell.length_a   1.000
_cell.length_b   1.000
_cell.length_c   1.000
_cell.angle_alpha   90.00
_cell.angle_beta   90.00
_cell.angle_gamma   90.00
#
_symmetry.space_group_name_H-M   'P 1'
#
loop_
_entity.id
_entity.type
_entity.pdbx_description
1 polymer ?
#
loop_
_entity_poly.entity_id
_entity_poly.type
_entity_poly.pdbx_seq_one_letter_code
_entity_poly.pdbx_strand_id
1 'polypeptide(L)'
;MPSSAAATLFALFLMLLPAEKVTILAGDLKEPFAIDWDKAGNAYIAEMGGNRISLLDKAGKQSVLAGTGEKGLSGDGGAAAKAQFNGPHHLLVGPDGDLYVADTFNNCVRKIDLKSGVVTRVAGTGKKAYSGDGGPAVSADFGGIYCIAFDPKGEKLVMCDLDSRRIRAMSLKTGIVETVAGNGQKGMPKNGEDAKTQPLVDPRAVAVDSKGTIYILERAGHALRAVDAAGKIHTVAGTGKGGLSGDGGPALQAQMNGPKHLSCDKEDNVLIADTETHTIRRYSPKDGKITRVAGTGKKGSGGVGGAPDQVELDRPHGATIDPSGAIVISDSENHRVLRIEK
;
A
#
# COMPACT_ATOMS: atom_id res chain seq x y z
N MET A 1 69.68 25.13 -15.28
CA MET A 1 68.88 23.91 -15.50
C MET A 1 67.53 24.15 -14.81
N PRO A 2 66.42 24.33 -15.54
CA PRO A 2 65.12 24.47 -14.90
C PRO A 2 64.43 23.09 -14.82
N SER A 3 63.96 22.74 -13.64
CA SER A 3 63.16 21.55 -13.35
C SER A 3 61.75 21.71 -13.89
N SER A 4 61.32 20.79 -14.75
CA SER A 4 59.93 20.71 -15.25
C SER A 4 59.04 20.06 -14.18
N ALA A 5 58.12 20.81 -13.62
CA ALA A 5 57.03 20.27 -12.83
C ALA A 5 55.95 19.73 -13.78
N ALA A 6 55.79 18.43 -13.83
CA ALA A 6 54.69 17.77 -14.52
C ALA A 6 53.42 17.91 -13.70
N ALA A 7 52.47 18.74 -14.14
CA ALA A 7 51.16 18.82 -13.59
C ALA A 7 50.31 17.63 -14.06
N THR A 8 50.06 16.68 -13.18
CA THR A 8 49.16 15.54 -13.43
C THR A 8 47.70 16.03 -13.31
N LEU A 9 47.02 16.16 -14.44
CA LEU A 9 45.60 16.50 -14.52
C LEU A 9 44.81 15.24 -14.13
N PHE A 10 44.25 15.18 -12.91
CA PHE A 10 43.25 14.20 -12.53
C PHE A 10 41.92 14.58 -13.16
N ALA A 11 41.55 13.93 -14.25
CA ALA A 11 40.18 14.03 -14.81
C ALA A 11 39.22 13.27 -13.89
N LEU A 12 38.46 14.00 -13.13
CA LEU A 12 37.35 13.46 -12.34
C LEU A 12 36.22 13.06 -13.30
N PHE A 13 36.13 11.78 -13.63
CA PHE A 13 35.00 11.22 -14.38
C PHE A 13 33.78 11.21 -13.43
N LEU A 14 33.02 12.28 -13.46
CA LEU A 14 31.69 12.29 -12.84
C LEU A 14 30.81 11.34 -13.67
N MET A 15 30.64 10.09 -13.24
CA MET A 15 29.60 9.24 -13.80
C MET A 15 28.25 9.90 -13.48
N LEU A 16 27.67 10.58 -14.47
CA LEU A 16 26.28 10.97 -14.42
C LEU A 16 25.45 9.70 -14.30
N LEU A 17 24.89 9.44 -13.11
CA LEU A 17 23.85 8.44 -12.97
C LEU A 17 22.73 8.81 -13.94
N PRO A 18 22.14 7.85 -14.67
CA PRO A 18 21.02 8.14 -15.53
C PRO A 18 19.90 8.83 -14.70
N ALA A 19 19.33 9.88 -15.25
CA ALA A 19 18.23 10.58 -14.58
C ALA A 19 17.04 9.63 -14.44
N GLU A 20 16.42 9.61 -13.26
CA GLU A 20 15.19 8.85 -13.04
C GLU A 20 14.11 9.27 -14.05
N LYS A 21 13.42 8.29 -14.63
CA LYS A 21 12.30 8.55 -15.55
C LYS A 21 11.09 7.69 -15.19
N VAL A 22 9.91 8.19 -15.51
CA VAL A 22 8.64 7.47 -15.31
C VAL A 22 8.27 6.74 -16.59
N THR A 23 7.98 5.44 -16.47
CA THR A 23 7.52 4.59 -17.58
C THR A 23 6.17 3.97 -17.25
N ILE A 24 5.41 3.53 -18.27
CA ILE A 24 4.20 2.74 -18.08
C ILE A 24 4.61 1.28 -17.92
N LEU A 25 4.28 0.69 -16.77
CA LEU A 25 4.48 -0.73 -16.51
C LEU A 25 3.32 -1.58 -17.03
N ALA A 26 2.07 -1.11 -16.84
CA ALA A 26 0.86 -1.74 -17.34
C ALA A 26 -0.20 -0.66 -17.65
N GLY A 27 -0.99 -0.88 -18.69
CA GLY A 27 -2.08 0.00 -19.13
C GLY A 27 -3.39 -0.75 -19.33
N ASP A 28 -4.43 -0.03 -19.78
CA ASP A 28 -5.77 -0.58 -20.06
C ASP A 28 -6.40 -1.36 -18.89
N LEU A 29 -6.09 -0.92 -17.68
CA LEU A 29 -6.62 -1.48 -16.43
C LEU A 29 -7.95 -0.81 -16.05
N LYS A 30 -8.69 -1.41 -15.11
CA LYS A 30 -9.93 -0.85 -14.57
C LYS A 30 -9.70 -0.37 -13.13
N GLU A 31 -9.25 0.88 -12.98
CA GLU A 31 -8.92 1.49 -11.69
C GLU A 31 -7.96 0.58 -10.88
N PRO A 32 -6.67 0.46 -11.26
CA PRO A 32 -5.70 -0.34 -10.50
C PRO A 32 -5.44 0.33 -9.14
N PHE A 33 -5.56 -0.43 -8.04
CA PHE A 33 -5.38 0.11 -6.70
C PHE A 33 -4.11 -0.40 -6.02
N ALA A 34 -3.74 -1.65 -6.24
CA ALA A 34 -2.54 -2.24 -5.67
C ALA A 34 -1.85 -3.17 -6.66
N ILE A 35 -0.56 -3.35 -6.47
CA ILE A 35 0.28 -4.29 -7.22
C ILE A 35 1.30 -4.91 -6.27
N ASP A 36 1.54 -6.20 -6.42
CA ASP A 36 2.61 -6.93 -5.72
C ASP A 36 3.18 -8.04 -6.59
N TRP A 37 4.35 -8.60 -6.23
CA TRP A 37 5.12 -9.54 -7.06
C TRP A 37 5.37 -10.85 -6.34
N ASP A 38 5.34 -11.93 -7.11
CA ASP A 38 5.90 -13.20 -6.66
C ASP A 38 7.44 -13.28 -6.86
N LYS A 39 8.04 -14.33 -6.31
CA LYS A 39 9.50 -14.56 -6.42
C LYS A 39 9.95 -14.89 -7.86
N ALA A 40 9.03 -15.24 -8.76
CA ALA A 40 9.33 -15.51 -10.16
C ALA A 40 9.34 -14.22 -11.01
N GLY A 41 8.91 -13.09 -10.43
CA GLY A 41 8.85 -11.79 -11.09
C GLY A 41 7.53 -11.51 -11.81
N ASN A 42 6.50 -12.31 -11.56
CA ASN A 42 5.16 -11.99 -12.03
C ASN A 42 4.51 -10.97 -11.08
N ALA A 43 3.80 -10.00 -11.64
CA ALA A 43 3.06 -8.99 -10.88
C ALA A 43 1.56 -9.27 -10.89
N TYR A 44 0.92 -9.01 -9.75
CA TYR A 44 -0.53 -9.16 -9.57
C TYR A 44 -1.12 -7.79 -9.27
N ILE A 45 -2.21 -7.42 -9.98
CA ILE A 45 -2.80 -6.08 -9.91
C ILE A 45 -4.26 -6.19 -9.48
N ALA A 46 -4.63 -5.53 -8.39
CA ALA A 46 -6.02 -5.38 -7.98
C ALA A 46 -6.69 -4.30 -8.83
N GLU A 47 -7.64 -4.68 -9.67
CA GLU A 47 -8.48 -3.76 -10.44
C GLU A 47 -9.80 -3.55 -9.70
N MET A 48 -9.88 -2.46 -8.92
CA MET A 48 -11.05 -2.17 -8.08
C MET A 48 -12.31 -1.99 -8.93
N GLY A 49 -12.25 -1.16 -9.94
CA GLY A 49 -13.37 -0.93 -10.86
C GLY A 49 -13.66 -2.12 -11.78
N GLY A 50 -12.67 -3.01 -11.98
CA GLY A 50 -12.81 -4.23 -12.76
C GLY A 50 -13.35 -5.43 -11.98
N ASN A 51 -13.44 -5.37 -10.65
CA ASN A 51 -13.80 -6.50 -9.78
C ASN A 51 -13.01 -7.78 -10.09
N ARG A 52 -11.70 -7.62 -10.36
CA ARG A 52 -10.83 -8.72 -10.81
C ARG A 52 -9.38 -8.49 -10.39
N ILE A 53 -8.58 -9.52 -10.52
CA ILE A 53 -7.13 -9.49 -10.34
C ILE A 53 -6.48 -9.77 -11.69
N SER A 54 -5.62 -8.88 -12.15
CA SER A 54 -4.80 -9.06 -13.35
C SER A 54 -3.42 -9.57 -13.00
N LEU A 55 -2.86 -10.36 -13.91
CA LEU A 55 -1.49 -10.86 -13.93
C LEU A 55 -0.73 -10.12 -15.03
N LEU A 56 0.42 -9.55 -14.69
CA LEU A 56 1.47 -9.14 -15.61
C LEU A 56 2.62 -10.13 -15.41
N ASP A 57 2.82 -11.03 -16.37
CA ASP A 57 3.89 -12.02 -16.27
C ASP A 57 5.28 -11.35 -16.44
N LYS A 58 6.33 -12.07 -16.06
CA LYS A 58 7.71 -11.58 -16.16
C LYS A 58 8.14 -11.19 -17.58
N ALA A 59 7.41 -11.62 -18.60
CA ALA A 59 7.65 -11.26 -20.00
C ALA A 59 6.87 -10.01 -20.42
N GLY A 60 6.08 -9.42 -19.51
CA GLY A 60 5.26 -8.23 -19.74
C GLY A 60 3.89 -8.52 -20.37
N LYS A 61 3.47 -9.80 -20.44
CA LYS A 61 2.13 -10.15 -20.95
C LYS A 61 1.08 -9.99 -19.87
N GLN A 62 0.06 -9.19 -20.16
CA GLN A 62 -1.07 -8.96 -19.27
C GLN A 62 -2.21 -9.95 -19.54
N SER A 63 -2.84 -10.46 -18.48
CA SER A 63 -4.01 -11.35 -18.52
C SER A 63 -4.82 -11.24 -17.25
N VAL A 64 -6.07 -11.72 -17.25
CA VAL A 64 -6.90 -11.82 -16.04
C VAL A 64 -6.56 -13.14 -15.31
N LEU A 65 -6.16 -13.03 -14.03
CA LEU A 65 -5.89 -14.19 -13.17
C LEU A 65 -7.17 -14.67 -12.47
N ALA A 66 -7.92 -13.74 -11.88
CA ALA A 66 -9.07 -14.05 -11.04
C ALA A 66 -10.17 -13.01 -11.19
N GLY A 67 -11.42 -13.44 -10.99
CA GLY A 67 -12.60 -12.60 -11.09
C GLY A 67 -13.26 -12.62 -12.45
N THR A 68 -14.61 -12.72 -12.45
CA THR A 68 -15.42 -12.66 -13.69
C THR A 68 -15.61 -11.22 -14.18
N GLY A 69 -15.25 -10.21 -13.37
CA GLY A 69 -15.55 -8.80 -13.61
C GLY A 69 -16.91 -8.36 -13.06
N GLU A 70 -17.78 -9.28 -12.71
CA GLU A 70 -19.06 -9.00 -12.07
C GLU A 70 -18.92 -8.88 -10.56
N LYS A 71 -19.64 -7.94 -9.95
CA LYS A 71 -19.68 -7.76 -8.49
C LYS A 71 -20.38 -8.93 -7.81
N GLY A 72 -19.78 -9.48 -6.75
CA GLY A 72 -20.42 -10.53 -5.96
C GLY A 72 -19.44 -11.17 -4.98
N LEU A 73 -19.96 -12.10 -4.18
CA LEU A 73 -19.21 -12.93 -3.24
C LEU A 73 -19.51 -14.39 -3.54
N SER A 74 -18.91 -14.94 -4.58
CA SER A 74 -19.07 -16.35 -4.96
C SER A 74 -17.74 -16.97 -5.35
N GLY A 75 -17.71 -18.30 -5.43
CA GLY A 75 -16.59 -19.05 -5.96
C GLY A 75 -15.58 -19.55 -4.94
N ASP A 76 -15.78 -19.33 -3.63
CA ASP A 76 -14.91 -19.92 -2.61
C ASP A 76 -14.87 -21.46 -2.70
N GLY A 77 -13.69 -22.04 -2.66
CA GLY A 77 -13.44 -23.46 -2.88
C GLY A 77 -13.34 -23.88 -4.34
N GLY A 78 -13.52 -22.94 -5.27
CA GLY A 78 -13.47 -23.18 -6.72
C GLY A 78 -12.37 -22.38 -7.44
N ALA A 79 -12.41 -22.42 -8.77
CA ALA A 79 -11.45 -21.72 -9.63
C ALA A 79 -11.57 -20.20 -9.48
N ALA A 80 -10.47 -19.53 -9.15
CA ALA A 80 -10.41 -18.08 -8.94
C ALA A 80 -10.89 -17.28 -10.18
N ALA A 81 -10.63 -17.78 -11.39
CA ALA A 81 -11.09 -17.16 -12.63
C ALA A 81 -12.62 -17.12 -12.77
N LYS A 82 -13.35 -17.97 -12.02
CA LYS A 82 -14.83 -18.04 -12.01
C LYS A 82 -15.44 -17.37 -10.78
N ALA A 83 -14.62 -16.87 -9.86
CA ALA A 83 -15.08 -16.19 -8.65
C ALA A 83 -15.59 -14.79 -8.98
N GLN A 84 -16.46 -14.28 -8.13
CA GLN A 84 -16.86 -12.87 -8.14
C GLN A 84 -16.17 -12.14 -6.97
N PHE A 85 -15.64 -10.96 -7.24
CA PHE A 85 -15.09 -10.02 -6.27
C PHE A 85 -15.94 -8.76 -6.24
N ASN A 86 -15.80 -7.95 -5.21
CA ASN A 86 -16.50 -6.68 -5.11
C ASN A 86 -15.55 -5.58 -4.60
N GLY A 87 -14.98 -4.85 -5.55
CA GLY A 87 -14.05 -3.76 -5.29
C GLY A 87 -12.79 -4.23 -4.53
N PRO A 88 -11.96 -5.12 -5.07
CA PRO A 88 -10.70 -5.51 -4.44
C PRO A 88 -9.78 -4.28 -4.37
N HIS A 89 -9.42 -3.83 -3.15
CA HIS A 89 -8.62 -2.61 -2.97
C HIS A 89 -7.14 -2.90 -2.77
N HIS A 90 -6.81 -4.04 -2.19
CA HIS A 90 -5.43 -4.37 -1.89
C HIS A 90 -5.16 -5.86 -2.11
N LEU A 91 -3.92 -6.19 -2.43
CA LEU A 91 -3.44 -7.55 -2.51
C LEU A 91 -1.97 -7.62 -2.12
N LEU A 92 -1.53 -8.77 -1.64
CA LEU A 92 -0.13 -9.09 -1.37
C LEU A 92 0.13 -10.57 -1.65
N VAL A 93 1.31 -10.88 -2.14
CA VAL A 93 1.85 -12.25 -2.15
C VAL A 93 2.32 -12.60 -0.75
N GLY A 94 1.75 -13.63 -0.18
CA GLY A 94 2.03 -14.06 1.18
C GLY A 94 3.34 -14.83 1.33
N PRO A 95 3.76 -15.07 2.57
CA PRO A 95 4.97 -15.84 2.88
C PRO A 95 4.89 -17.29 2.38
N ASP A 96 3.69 -17.84 2.20
CA ASP A 96 3.39 -19.14 1.61
C ASP A 96 3.45 -19.14 0.07
N GLY A 97 3.59 -17.98 -0.55
CA GLY A 97 3.63 -17.80 -2.01
C GLY A 97 2.25 -17.71 -2.65
N ASP A 98 1.17 -17.68 -1.87
CA ASP A 98 -0.19 -17.49 -2.35
C ASP A 98 -0.57 -15.99 -2.34
N LEU A 99 -1.61 -15.62 -3.09
CA LEU A 99 -2.06 -14.26 -3.19
C LEU A 99 -3.23 -13.98 -2.23
N TYR A 100 -3.04 -13.01 -1.33
CA TYR A 100 -4.08 -12.54 -0.42
C TYR A 100 -4.71 -11.26 -0.96
N VAL A 101 -6.04 -11.22 -1.01
CA VAL A 101 -6.82 -10.13 -1.62
C VAL A 101 -7.79 -9.55 -0.58
N ALA A 102 -7.70 -8.26 -0.33
CA ALA A 102 -8.72 -7.52 0.41
C ALA A 102 -9.93 -7.29 -0.52
N ASP A 103 -10.91 -8.17 -0.42
CA ASP A 103 -12.18 -8.12 -1.18
C ASP A 103 -13.16 -7.20 -0.42
N THR A 104 -12.91 -5.90 -0.57
CA THR A 104 -13.27 -4.85 0.37
C THR A 104 -14.77 -4.72 0.62
N PHE A 105 -15.56 -4.60 -0.45
CA PHE A 105 -17.03 -4.45 -0.30
C PHE A 105 -17.72 -5.77 -0.02
N ASN A 106 -16.98 -6.87 -0.05
CA ASN A 106 -17.39 -8.16 0.49
C ASN A 106 -16.95 -8.36 1.95
N ASN A 107 -16.30 -7.36 2.57
CA ASN A 107 -15.89 -7.36 3.98
C ASN A 107 -15.06 -8.60 4.37
N CYS A 108 -14.18 -9.07 3.49
CA CYS A 108 -13.39 -10.28 3.72
C CYS A 108 -12.00 -10.20 3.07
N VAL A 109 -11.13 -11.12 3.49
CA VAL A 109 -9.88 -11.42 2.79
C VAL A 109 -10.03 -12.78 2.12
N ARG A 110 -9.69 -12.84 0.85
CA ARG A 110 -9.64 -14.08 0.07
C ARG A 110 -8.21 -14.42 -0.29
N LYS A 111 -7.89 -15.72 -0.26
CA LYS A 111 -6.60 -16.24 -0.65
C LYS A 111 -6.74 -17.03 -1.95
N ILE A 112 -5.86 -16.78 -2.91
CA ILE A 112 -5.77 -17.51 -4.16
C ILE A 112 -4.49 -18.34 -4.10
N ASP A 113 -4.62 -19.66 -4.09
CA ASP A 113 -3.51 -20.59 -4.29
C ASP A 113 -3.02 -20.46 -5.73
N LEU A 114 -1.84 -19.92 -5.91
CA LEU A 114 -1.28 -19.63 -7.25
C LEU A 114 -0.88 -20.88 -8.02
N LYS A 115 -0.78 -22.05 -7.36
CA LYS A 115 -0.46 -23.33 -8.02
C LYS A 115 -1.70 -24.03 -8.53
N SER A 116 -2.75 -24.08 -7.70
CA SER A 116 -4.02 -24.77 -8.05
C SER A 116 -5.03 -23.86 -8.72
N GLY A 117 -4.88 -22.53 -8.57
CA GLY A 117 -5.85 -21.53 -9.02
C GLY A 117 -7.15 -21.51 -8.20
N VAL A 118 -7.16 -22.12 -7.00
CA VAL A 118 -8.33 -22.15 -6.13
C VAL A 118 -8.37 -20.92 -5.25
N VAL A 119 -9.55 -20.29 -5.14
CA VAL A 119 -9.80 -19.18 -4.20
C VAL A 119 -10.51 -19.68 -2.96
N THR A 120 -10.10 -19.17 -1.79
CA THR A 120 -10.73 -19.47 -0.48
C THR A 120 -10.83 -18.21 0.36
N ARG A 121 -11.84 -18.11 1.20
CA ARG A 121 -11.97 -17.04 2.18
C ARG A 121 -11.18 -17.40 3.44
N VAL A 122 -10.33 -16.46 3.90
CA VAL A 122 -9.46 -16.66 5.09
C VAL A 122 -9.82 -15.74 6.25
N ALA A 123 -10.52 -14.64 6.01
CA ALA A 123 -11.04 -13.75 7.05
C ALA A 123 -12.34 -13.10 6.58
N GLY A 124 -13.24 -12.83 7.52
CA GLY A 124 -14.53 -12.17 7.26
C GLY A 124 -15.66 -13.12 6.90
N THR A 125 -16.85 -12.91 7.46
CA THR A 125 -18.08 -13.65 7.10
C THR A 125 -18.71 -13.15 5.80
N GLY A 126 -18.32 -11.96 5.34
CA GLY A 126 -18.98 -11.20 4.27
C GLY A 126 -19.99 -10.18 4.80
N LYS A 127 -20.36 -10.25 6.08
CA LYS A 127 -21.29 -9.30 6.71
C LYS A 127 -20.53 -8.05 7.14
N LYS A 128 -21.09 -6.87 6.82
CA LYS A 128 -20.58 -5.59 7.26
C LYS A 128 -20.95 -5.33 8.72
N ALA A 129 -20.04 -5.64 9.65
CA ALA A 129 -20.20 -5.44 11.09
C ALA A 129 -18.83 -5.51 11.79
N TYR A 130 -18.80 -5.53 13.11
CA TYR A 130 -17.61 -5.79 13.91
C TYR A 130 -17.91 -6.87 14.95
N SER A 131 -17.22 -7.99 14.87
CA SER A 131 -17.27 -9.07 15.85
C SER A 131 -16.09 -10.02 15.74
N GLY A 132 -15.96 -10.96 16.64
CA GLY A 132 -15.15 -12.16 16.52
C GLY A 132 -13.69 -12.02 16.96
N ASP A 133 -13.27 -10.96 17.65
CA ASP A 133 -11.94 -10.88 18.28
C ASP A 133 -11.74 -12.02 19.29
N GLY A 134 -10.56 -12.63 19.28
CA GLY A 134 -10.23 -13.83 20.05
C GLY A 134 -10.71 -15.15 19.45
N GLY A 135 -11.39 -15.09 18.29
CA GLY A 135 -11.91 -16.26 17.57
C GLY A 135 -11.36 -16.40 16.15
N PRO A 136 -11.85 -17.39 15.39
CA PRO A 136 -11.43 -17.62 14.01
C PRO A 136 -11.77 -16.42 13.09
N ALA A 137 -10.80 -15.91 12.37
CA ALA A 137 -10.98 -14.76 11.47
C ALA A 137 -12.04 -14.99 10.39
N VAL A 138 -12.17 -16.22 9.89
CA VAL A 138 -13.20 -16.61 8.89
C VAL A 138 -14.62 -16.50 9.44
N SER A 139 -14.79 -16.50 10.76
CA SER A 139 -16.08 -16.34 11.46
C SER A 139 -16.28 -14.93 12.05
N ALA A 140 -15.31 -14.04 11.90
CA ALA A 140 -15.39 -12.68 12.37
C ALA A 140 -16.07 -11.77 11.34
N ASP A 141 -16.80 -10.77 11.81
CA ASP A 141 -17.35 -9.70 10.94
C ASP A 141 -16.36 -8.54 10.85
N PHE A 142 -16.28 -7.91 9.67
CA PHE A 142 -15.48 -6.73 9.39
C PHE A 142 -16.34 -5.62 8.77
N GLY A 143 -15.98 -4.37 9.02
CA GLY A 143 -16.68 -3.22 8.46
C GLY A 143 -16.20 -2.80 7.07
N GLY A 144 -15.20 -3.49 6.54
CA GLY A 144 -14.59 -3.22 5.24
C GLY A 144 -13.07 -3.25 5.33
N ILE A 145 -12.46 -4.27 4.72
CA ILE A 145 -11.00 -4.46 4.74
C ILE A 145 -10.43 -3.76 3.50
N TYR A 146 -9.80 -2.60 3.71
CA TYR A 146 -9.29 -1.78 2.60
C TYR A 146 -7.82 -2.03 2.28
N CYS A 147 -7.03 -2.44 3.26
CA CYS A 147 -5.60 -2.67 3.10
C CYS A 147 -5.17 -3.82 4.03
N ILE A 148 -4.18 -4.58 3.58
CA ILE A 148 -3.59 -5.68 4.33
C ILE A 148 -2.07 -5.55 4.30
N ALA A 149 -1.39 -6.06 5.34
CA ALA A 149 0.07 -6.12 5.41
C ALA A 149 0.50 -7.37 6.18
N PHE A 150 1.60 -7.98 5.79
CA PHE A 150 2.20 -9.03 6.62
C PHE A 150 3.15 -8.39 7.64
N ASP A 151 3.26 -9.01 8.81
CA ASP A 151 4.34 -8.68 9.73
C ASP A 151 5.68 -9.19 9.17
N PRO A 152 6.84 -8.65 9.63
CA PRO A 152 8.15 -8.98 9.03
C PRO A 152 8.56 -10.44 9.20
N LYS A 153 7.93 -11.18 10.11
CA LYS A 153 8.15 -12.61 10.29
C LYS A 153 7.27 -13.48 9.40
N GLY A 154 6.27 -12.89 8.73
CA GLY A 154 5.27 -13.62 7.97
C GLY A 154 4.36 -14.50 8.83
N GLU A 155 4.15 -14.14 10.10
CA GLU A 155 3.33 -14.89 11.05
C GLU A 155 1.91 -14.30 11.18
N LYS A 156 1.72 -13.03 10.84
CA LYS A 156 0.46 -12.31 10.98
C LYS A 156 0.08 -11.56 9.72
N LEU A 157 -1.22 -11.56 9.43
CA LEU A 157 -1.84 -10.67 8.46
C LEU A 157 -2.52 -9.53 9.22
N VAL A 158 -2.01 -8.31 9.05
CA VAL A 158 -2.57 -7.09 9.62
C VAL A 158 -3.56 -6.50 8.62
N MET A 159 -4.75 -6.13 9.08
CA MET A 159 -5.88 -5.71 8.25
C MET A 159 -6.41 -4.36 8.71
N CYS A 160 -6.58 -3.44 7.78
CA CYS A 160 -7.22 -2.15 8.04
C CYS A 160 -8.73 -2.28 7.87
N ASP A 161 -9.46 -2.33 8.98
CA ASP A 161 -10.92 -2.42 9.06
C ASP A 161 -11.51 -1.00 9.21
N LEU A 162 -11.73 -0.33 8.08
CA LEU A 162 -11.99 1.11 8.02
C LEU A 162 -13.25 1.52 8.78
N ASP A 163 -14.41 0.94 8.44
CA ASP A 163 -15.69 1.37 9.02
C ASP A 163 -15.82 0.95 10.49
N SER A 164 -15.09 -0.10 10.90
CA SER A 164 -14.96 -0.48 12.32
C SER A 164 -13.98 0.41 13.09
N ARG A 165 -13.24 1.29 12.40
CA ARG A 165 -12.16 2.14 12.94
C ARG A 165 -11.17 1.36 13.77
N ARG A 166 -10.70 0.23 13.21
CA ARG A 166 -9.75 -0.67 13.86
C ARG A 166 -8.68 -1.16 12.89
N ILE A 167 -7.57 -1.50 13.46
CA ILE A 167 -6.58 -2.37 12.82
C ILE A 167 -6.65 -3.70 13.54
N ARG A 168 -6.82 -4.75 12.77
CA ARG A 168 -6.91 -6.12 13.29
C ARG A 168 -5.78 -6.96 12.73
N ALA A 169 -5.30 -7.94 13.49
CA ALA A 169 -4.28 -8.87 13.05
C ALA A 169 -4.75 -10.30 13.21
N MET A 170 -4.60 -11.09 12.16
CA MET A 170 -4.88 -12.53 12.16
C MET A 170 -3.55 -13.30 12.22
N SER A 171 -3.42 -14.25 13.15
CA SER A 171 -2.32 -15.21 13.14
C SER A 171 -2.49 -16.18 11.98
N LEU A 172 -1.51 -16.28 11.09
CA LEU A 172 -1.55 -17.24 9.96
C LEU A 172 -1.47 -18.68 10.44
N LYS A 173 -0.87 -18.93 11.62
CA LYS A 173 -0.75 -20.27 12.21
C LYS A 173 -2.05 -20.78 12.82
N THR A 174 -2.79 -19.89 13.53
CA THR A 174 -3.99 -20.31 14.31
C THR A 174 -5.29 -19.86 13.67
N GLY A 175 -5.24 -18.90 12.74
CA GLY A 175 -6.42 -18.26 12.18
C GLY A 175 -7.16 -17.32 13.13
N ILE A 176 -6.65 -17.09 14.35
CA ILE A 176 -7.29 -16.23 15.35
C ILE A 176 -7.04 -14.77 15.01
N VAL A 177 -8.09 -13.94 15.09
CA VAL A 177 -8.02 -12.49 14.86
C VAL A 177 -8.18 -11.71 16.15
N GLU A 178 -7.44 -10.61 16.27
CA GLU A 178 -7.51 -9.67 17.38
C GLU A 178 -7.37 -8.23 16.91
N THR A 179 -8.00 -7.28 17.61
CA THR A 179 -7.73 -5.85 17.44
C THR A 179 -6.34 -5.51 17.98
N VAL A 180 -5.56 -4.76 17.18
CA VAL A 180 -4.22 -4.27 17.57
C VAL A 180 -4.17 -2.74 17.71
N ALA A 181 -5.09 -1.99 17.09
CA ALA A 181 -5.27 -0.56 17.30
C ALA A 181 -6.72 -0.14 16.99
N GLY A 182 -7.15 0.94 17.61
CA GLY A 182 -8.50 1.48 17.42
C GLY A 182 -9.53 0.87 18.39
N ASN A 183 -10.36 1.72 18.98
CA ASN A 183 -11.44 1.32 19.91
C ASN A 183 -12.84 1.39 19.25
N GLY A 184 -12.91 1.72 17.96
CA GLY A 184 -14.15 1.87 17.19
C GLY A 184 -14.75 3.27 17.22
N GLN A 185 -14.27 4.16 18.07
CA GLN A 185 -14.71 5.55 18.10
C GLN A 185 -13.96 6.37 17.07
N LYS A 186 -14.61 7.40 16.54
CA LYS A 186 -13.97 8.40 15.68
C LYS A 186 -13.31 9.47 16.54
N GLY A 187 -12.01 9.69 16.34
CA GLY A 187 -11.28 10.74 17.04
C GLY A 187 -9.79 10.66 16.81
N MET A 188 -9.07 11.69 17.23
CA MET A 188 -7.61 11.71 17.16
C MET A 188 -7.03 10.93 18.35
N PRO A 189 -6.10 9.99 18.12
CA PRO A 189 -5.45 9.28 19.21
C PRO A 189 -4.49 10.21 19.99
N LYS A 190 -4.33 9.93 21.28
CA LYS A 190 -3.33 10.58 22.12
C LYS A 190 -2.00 9.84 21.95
N ASN A 191 -0.93 10.60 21.70
CA ASN A 191 0.41 10.04 21.54
C ASN A 191 0.88 9.36 22.84
N GLY A 192 1.55 8.21 22.70
CA GLY A 192 2.11 7.43 23.81
C GLY A 192 1.12 6.56 24.58
N GLU A 193 -0.15 6.59 24.20
CA GLU A 193 -1.18 5.75 24.83
C GLU A 193 -1.31 4.37 24.13
N ASP A 194 -1.97 3.42 24.79
CA ASP A 194 -2.22 2.09 24.26
C ASP A 194 -3.12 2.17 23.00
N ALA A 195 -2.60 1.73 21.85
CA ALA A 195 -3.27 1.82 20.57
C ALA A 195 -4.66 1.18 20.54
N LYS A 196 -4.88 0.09 21.29
CA LYS A 196 -6.17 -0.60 21.37
C LYS A 196 -7.27 0.23 22.02
N THR A 197 -6.89 1.17 22.90
CA THR A 197 -7.82 2.02 23.63
C THR A 197 -8.11 3.34 22.96
N GLN A 198 -7.29 3.71 21.97
CA GLN A 198 -7.40 5.00 21.31
C GLN A 198 -8.38 5.00 20.13
N PRO A 199 -9.06 6.12 19.88
CA PRO A 199 -9.88 6.28 18.69
C PRO A 199 -9.03 6.42 17.44
N LEU A 200 -9.61 6.14 16.27
CA LEU A 200 -9.04 6.44 14.95
C LEU A 200 -10.05 7.28 14.14
N VAL A 201 -9.54 8.20 13.32
CA VAL A 201 -10.44 9.08 12.55
C VAL A 201 -11.06 8.33 11.37
N ASP A 202 -10.21 7.77 10.50
CA ASP A 202 -10.62 7.09 9.27
C ASP A 202 -9.45 6.24 8.76
N PRO A 203 -9.11 5.13 9.45
CA PRO A 203 -7.95 4.31 9.09
C PRO A 203 -8.19 3.66 7.72
N ARG A 204 -7.38 4.04 6.73
CA ARG A 204 -7.59 3.65 5.34
C ARG A 204 -6.58 2.60 4.84
N ALA A 205 -5.36 2.66 5.36
CA ALA A 205 -4.31 1.73 4.96
C ALA A 205 -3.35 1.43 6.12
N VAL A 206 -2.65 0.29 6.00
CA VAL A 206 -1.72 -0.22 6.99
C VAL A 206 -0.48 -0.81 6.31
N ALA A 207 0.70 -0.55 6.87
CA ALA A 207 1.95 -1.23 6.53
C ALA A 207 2.72 -1.58 7.80
N VAL A 208 3.64 -2.52 7.70
CA VAL A 208 4.50 -2.94 8.81
C VAL A 208 5.96 -2.87 8.34
N ASP A 209 6.81 -2.19 9.11
CA ASP A 209 8.24 -2.10 8.81
C ASP A 209 9.02 -3.34 9.28
N SER A 210 10.32 -3.39 8.98
CA SER A 210 11.19 -4.52 9.33
C SER A 210 11.33 -4.75 10.85
N LYS A 211 10.98 -3.75 11.66
CA LYS A 211 11.05 -3.77 13.13
C LYS A 211 9.72 -4.15 13.78
N GLY A 212 8.65 -4.28 12.96
CA GLY A 212 7.30 -4.59 13.42
C GLY A 212 6.49 -3.36 13.85
N THR A 213 6.95 -2.14 13.53
CA THR A 213 6.14 -0.92 13.69
C THR A 213 4.96 -0.95 12.72
N ILE A 214 3.74 -0.81 13.22
CA ILE A 214 2.54 -0.76 12.38
C ILE A 214 2.24 0.70 12.04
N TYR A 215 2.37 1.07 10.77
CA TYR A 215 1.95 2.37 10.28
C TYR A 215 0.49 2.33 9.85
N ILE A 216 -0.29 3.33 10.27
CA ILE A 216 -1.72 3.47 9.98
C ILE A 216 -1.93 4.81 9.28
N LEU A 217 -2.43 4.79 8.07
CA LEU A 217 -2.74 5.97 7.30
C LEU A 217 -4.20 6.34 7.46
N GLU A 218 -4.45 7.54 7.97
CA GLU A 218 -5.81 8.07 8.15
C GLU A 218 -6.20 8.99 7.00
N ARG A 219 -7.18 8.57 6.20
CA ARG A 219 -7.64 9.31 5.03
C ARG A 219 -8.25 10.67 5.41
N ALA A 220 -9.32 10.67 6.20
CA ALA A 220 -9.98 11.89 6.67
C ALA A 220 -9.26 12.52 7.88
N GLY A 221 -8.32 11.80 8.48
CA GLY A 221 -7.43 12.30 9.52
C GLY A 221 -6.22 13.05 8.96
N HIS A 222 -5.97 12.95 7.64
CA HIS A 222 -4.83 13.59 6.96
C HIS A 222 -3.51 13.40 7.71
N ALA A 223 -3.28 12.16 8.20
CA ALA A 223 -2.16 11.86 9.10
C ALA A 223 -1.68 10.42 8.96
N LEU A 224 -0.40 10.23 9.30
CA LEU A 224 0.22 8.92 9.49
C LEU A 224 0.43 8.67 10.98
N ARG A 225 -0.06 7.54 11.47
CA ARG A 225 0.18 7.06 12.83
C ARG A 225 1.18 5.91 12.79
N ALA A 226 1.91 5.71 13.87
CA ALA A 226 2.76 4.56 14.10
C ALA A 226 2.39 3.90 15.43
N VAL A 227 2.26 2.59 15.44
CA VAL A 227 2.13 1.79 16.66
C VAL A 227 3.45 1.06 16.86
N ASP A 228 4.12 1.37 17.96
CA ASP A 228 5.43 0.83 18.29
C ASP A 228 5.34 -0.62 18.85
N ALA A 229 6.50 -1.23 19.09
CA ALA A 229 6.60 -2.58 19.64
C ALA A 229 5.98 -2.74 21.05
N ALA A 230 5.83 -1.63 21.80
CA ALA A 230 5.15 -1.60 23.09
C ALA A 230 3.63 -1.43 22.96
N GLY A 231 3.10 -1.37 21.72
CA GLY A 231 1.69 -1.16 21.43
C GLY A 231 1.21 0.29 21.63
N LYS A 232 2.14 1.25 21.68
CA LYS A 232 1.83 2.67 21.87
C LYS A 232 1.65 3.35 20.52
N ILE A 233 0.60 4.20 20.40
CA ILE A 233 0.29 4.93 19.17
C ILE A 233 0.89 6.34 19.20
N HIS A 234 1.44 6.76 18.06
CA HIS A 234 2.05 8.08 17.88
C HIS A 234 1.61 8.65 16.52
N THR A 235 1.41 9.97 16.46
CA THR A 235 1.34 10.70 15.19
C THR A 235 2.75 10.96 14.72
N VAL A 236 3.07 10.56 13.47
CA VAL A 236 4.44 10.70 12.92
C VAL A 236 4.48 11.60 11.68
N ALA A 237 3.36 11.80 11.00
CA ALA A 237 3.25 12.76 9.91
C ALA A 237 1.83 13.31 9.79
N GLY A 238 1.70 14.52 9.25
CA GLY A 238 0.42 15.19 9.01
C GLY A 238 -0.04 16.09 10.15
N THR A 239 -0.61 17.23 9.77
CA THR A 239 -1.19 18.22 10.73
C THR A 239 -2.63 17.93 11.10
N GLY A 240 -3.27 16.94 10.48
CA GLY A 240 -4.71 16.71 10.57
C GLY A 240 -5.56 17.62 9.66
N LYS A 241 -4.93 18.49 8.87
CA LYS A 241 -5.61 19.38 7.92
C LYS A 241 -5.27 18.95 6.50
N GLY A 242 -6.29 18.94 5.62
CA GLY A 242 -6.10 18.65 4.20
C GLY A 242 -5.30 19.73 3.49
N GLY A 243 -4.38 19.30 2.62
CA GLY A 243 -3.54 20.20 1.81
C GLY A 243 -2.31 19.51 1.25
N LEU A 244 -1.51 20.25 0.49
CA LEU A 244 -0.22 19.80 -0.03
C LEU A 244 0.85 20.82 0.37
N SER A 245 1.58 20.53 1.45
CA SER A 245 2.68 21.36 1.92
C SER A 245 3.67 20.58 2.79
N GLY A 246 4.82 21.17 3.06
CA GLY A 246 5.80 20.65 4.02
C GLY A 246 6.80 19.65 3.45
N ASP A 247 6.84 19.45 2.12
CA ASP A 247 7.83 18.59 1.49
C ASP A 247 9.26 19.10 1.75
N GLY A 248 10.16 18.18 2.09
CA GLY A 248 11.54 18.46 2.49
C GLY A 248 11.70 18.86 3.95
N GLY A 249 10.60 19.09 4.69
CA GLY A 249 10.59 19.52 6.08
C GLY A 249 10.09 18.45 7.06
N PRO A 250 9.89 18.86 8.35
CA PRO A 250 9.37 17.98 9.39
C PRO A 250 7.97 17.45 9.03
N ALA A 251 7.81 16.11 9.06
CA ALA A 251 6.58 15.45 8.64
C ALA A 251 5.35 15.82 9.49
N LEU A 252 5.55 16.14 10.77
CA LEU A 252 4.48 16.61 11.67
C LEU A 252 3.91 18.00 11.30
N GLN A 253 4.63 18.77 10.46
CA GLN A 253 4.20 20.08 9.98
C GLN A 253 3.64 20.02 8.54
N ALA A 254 3.71 18.87 7.90
CA ALA A 254 3.22 18.69 6.54
C ALA A 254 1.69 18.55 6.50
N GLN A 255 1.08 19.02 5.42
CA GLN A 255 -0.31 18.72 5.11
C GLN A 255 -0.38 17.62 4.05
N MET A 256 -1.27 16.66 4.24
CA MET A 256 -1.67 15.64 3.27
C MET A 256 -3.15 15.81 2.96
N ASN A 257 -3.62 15.31 1.84
CA ASN A 257 -5.05 15.40 1.52
C ASN A 257 -5.61 14.06 1.05
N GLY A 258 -6.41 13.44 1.91
CA GLY A 258 -7.09 12.19 1.60
C GLY A 258 -6.14 11.05 1.19
N PRO A 259 -5.02 10.82 1.90
CA PRO A 259 -4.08 9.76 1.54
C PRO A 259 -4.76 8.39 1.69
N LYS A 260 -4.50 7.45 0.76
CA LYS A 260 -5.26 6.19 0.70
C LYS A 260 -4.44 4.91 0.73
N HIS A 261 -3.15 4.99 0.48
CA HIS A 261 -2.29 3.81 0.50
C HIS A 261 -0.91 4.14 1.03
N LEU A 262 -0.28 3.14 1.64
CA LEU A 262 1.12 3.20 2.07
C LEU A 262 1.79 1.83 1.92
N SER A 263 3.11 1.86 1.78
CA SER A 263 3.99 0.70 1.87
C SER A 263 5.31 1.09 2.53
N CYS A 264 6.03 0.11 3.09
CA CYS A 264 7.38 0.33 3.59
C CYS A 264 8.41 -0.09 2.54
N ASP A 265 9.49 0.69 2.38
CA ASP A 265 10.66 0.29 1.59
C ASP A 265 11.67 -0.49 2.46
N LYS A 266 12.77 -0.94 1.84
CA LYS A 266 13.82 -1.75 2.50
C LYS A 266 14.59 -0.97 3.57
N GLU A 267 14.54 0.35 3.54
CA GLU A 267 15.14 1.26 4.50
C GLU A 267 14.16 1.69 5.60
N ASP A 268 12.98 1.05 5.68
CA ASP A 268 11.87 1.36 6.58
C ASP A 268 11.24 2.74 6.36
N ASN A 269 11.47 3.40 5.22
CA ASN A 269 10.70 4.59 4.87
C ASN A 269 9.30 4.18 4.45
N VAL A 270 8.35 5.09 4.65
CA VAL A 270 6.95 4.86 4.28
C VAL A 270 6.61 5.65 3.03
N LEU A 271 6.33 4.96 1.92
CA LEU A 271 5.74 5.54 0.72
C LEU A 271 4.25 5.78 0.98
N ILE A 272 3.75 6.92 0.57
CA ILE A 272 2.36 7.35 0.78
C ILE A 272 1.78 7.80 -0.55
N ALA A 273 0.70 7.16 -0.99
CA ALA A 273 -0.14 7.70 -2.06
C ALA A 273 -1.06 8.78 -1.46
N ASP A 274 -0.65 10.04 -1.60
CA ASP A 274 -1.41 11.21 -1.14
C ASP A 274 -2.42 11.59 -2.23
N THR A 275 -3.50 10.81 -2.26
CA THR A 275 -4.40 10.61 -3.39
C THR A 275 -5.04 11.90 -3.92
N GLU A 276 -5.60 12.71 -3.03
CA GLU A 276 -6.32 13.94 -3.44
C GLU A 276 -5.34 15.11 -3.71
N THR A 277 -4.05 14.92 -3.46
CA THR A 277 -2.99 15.84 -3.91
C THR A 277 -2.32 15.40 -5.20
N HIS A 278 -2.70 14.24 -5.76
CA HIS A 278 -2.11 13.67 -6.98
C HIS A 278 -0.58 13.52 -6.88
N THR A 279 -0.08 13.09 -5.70
CA THR A 279 1.36 12.93 -5.43
C THR A 279 1.66 11.63 -4.71
N ILE A 280 2.91 11.17 -4.86
CA ILE A 280 3.50 10.14 -4.02
C ILE A 280 4.54 10.82 -3.13
N ARG A 281 4.45 10.53 -1.83
CA ARG A 281 5.33 11.10 -0.81
C ARG A 281 6.04 9.99 -0.05
N ARG A 282 7.17 10.32 0.58
CA ARG A 282 7.95 9.42 1.41
C ARG A 282 8.15 10.05 2.78
N TYR A 283 7.72 9.35 3.82
CA TYR A 283 8.07 9.66 5.21
C TYR A 283 9.31 8.85 5.59
N SER A 284 10.31 9.50 6.18
CA SER A 284 11.52 8.88 6.71
C SER A 284 11.46 8.86 8.23
N PRO A 285 11.33 7.69 8.88
CA PRO A 285 11.35 7.61 10.35
C PRO A 285 12.72 7.95 10.95
N LYS A 286 13.79 7.87 10.15
CA LYS A 286 15.16 8.16 10.60
C LYS A 286 15.36 9.63 10.99
N ASP A 287 14.78 10.54 10.25
CA ASP A 287 14.96 11.99 10.44
C ASP A 287 13.64 12.76 10.62
N GLY A 288 12.50 12.06 10.60
CA GLY A 288 11.17 12.62 10.79
C GLY A 288 10.71 13.55 9.67
N LYS A 289 11.29 13.42 8.47
CA LYS A 289 10.94 14.25 7.31
C LYS A 289 9.97 13.57 6.36
N ILE A 290 9.27 14.40 5.59
CA ILE A 290 8.47 13.96 4.46
C ILE A 290 8.94 14.64 3.18
N THR A 291 9.01 13.90 2.08
CA THR A 291 9.44 14.41 0.77
C THR A 291 8.47 13.96 -0.30
N ARG A 292 8.27 14.78 -1.33
CA ARG A 292 7.57 14.36 -2.53
C ARG A 292 8.50 13.52 -3.40
N VAL A 293 8.01 12.38 -3.87
CA VAL A 293 8.75 11.41 -4.68
C VAL A 293 8.32 11.48 -6.14
N ALA A 294 7.01 11.65 -6.38
CA ALA A 294 6.45 11.77 -7.71
C ALA A 294 5.17 12.61 -7.70
N GLY A 295 4.81 13.11 -8.86
CA GLY A 295 3.60 13.88 -9.09
C GLY A 295 3.83 15.38 -9.02
N THR A 296 3.24 16.11 -9.98
CA THR A 296 3.28 17.60 -10.01
C THR A 296 2.39 18.24 -8.94
N GLY A 297 1.45 17.47 -8.36
CA GLY A 297 0.37 18.01 -7.53
C GLY A 297 -0.85 18.48 -8.34
N LYS A 298 -0.82 18.32 -9.66
CA LYS A 298 -1.95 18.59 -10.55
C LYS A 298 -2.53 17.28 -11.08
N LYS A 299 -3.85 17.22 -11.13
CA LYS A 299 -4.58 16.16 -11.81
C LYS A 299 -4.25 16.14 -13.30
N GLY A 300 -3.89 14.98 -13.83
CA GLY A 300 -3.62 14.82 -15.25
C GLY A 300 -2.97 13.48 -15.58
N SER A 301 -2.53 13.32 -16.82
CA SER A 301 -1.90 12.09 -17.33
C SER A 301 -0.57 12.33 -18.05
N GLY A 302 -0.09 13.57 -18.09
CA GLY A 302 1.12 13.98 -18.79
C GLY A 302 2.42 13.60 -18.06
N GLY A 303 3.57 13.89 -18.71
CA GLY A 303 4.89 13.79 -18.10
C GLY A 303 5.51 12.38 -18.06
N VAL A 304 4.87 11.37 -18.63
CA VAL A 304 5.48 10.03 -18.79
C VAL A 304 6.67 10.09 -19.72
N GLY A 305 7.74 9.43 -19.40
CA GLY A 305 9.05 9.53 -20.08
C GLY A 305 9.97 10.58 -19.49
N GLY A 306 9.44 11.49 -18.65
CA GLY A 306 10.17 12.52 -17.93
C GLY A 306 10.50 12.18 -16.49
N ALA A 307 11.02 13.17 -15.74
CA ALA A 307 11.37 13.06 -14.33
C ALA A 307 10.14 12.82 -13.45
N PRO A 308 10.27 12.12 -12.30
CA PRO A 308 9.14 11.78 -11.43
C PRO A 308 8.36 12.98 -10.88
N ASP A 309 9.02 14.11 -10.65
CA ASP A 309 8.40 15.37 -10.19
C ASP A 309 7.64 16.14 -11.29
N GLN A 310 7.78 15.70 -12.57
CA GLN A 310 7.11 16.26 -13.73
C GLN A 310 5.92 15.42 -14.21
N VAL A 311 5.69 14.23 -13.64
CA VAL A 311 4.55 13.40 -14.01
C VAL A 311 3.26 13.95 -13.41
N GLU A 312 2.20 13.98 -14.18
CA GLU A 312 0.85 14.22 -13.68
C GLU A 312 0.20 12.89 -13.33
N LEU A 313 -0.43 12.83 -12.16
CA LEU A 313 -1.15 11.66 -11.66
C LEU A 313 -2.64 12.01 -11.52
N ASP A 314 -3.49 11.00 -11.60
CA ASP A 314 -4.91 11.18 -11.28
C ASP A 314 -5.34 10.20 -10.19
N ARG A 315 -5.46 10.72 -8.97
CA ARG A 315 -5.87 9.99 -7.76
C ARG A 315 -5.13 8.65 -7.61
N PRO A 316 -3.80 8.67 -7.44
CA PRO A 316 -3.05 7.45 -7.23
C PRO A 316 -3.53 6.75 -5.96
N HIS A 317 -3.87 5.45 -6.05
CA HIS A 317 -4.31 4.65 -4.91
C HIS A 317 -3.27 3.64 -4.43
N GLY A 318 -2.14 3.50 -5.12
CA GLY A 318 -1.06 2.60 -4.73
C GLY A 318 0.31 3.22 -4.95
N ALA A 319 1.22 2.98 -4.00
CA ALA A 319 2.65 3.23 -4.15
C ALA A 319 3.41 2.11 -3.43
N THR A 320 4.28 1.40 -4.14
CA THR A 320 5.03 0.26 -3.61
C THR A 320 6.41 0.18 -4.23
N ILE A 321 7.22 -0.77 -3.79
CA ILE A 321 8.56 -1.04 -4.32
C ILE A 321 8.55 -2.40 -5.04
N ASP A 322 9.01 -2.42 -6.28
CA ASP A 322 9.18 -3.67 -7.02
C ASP A 322 10.40 -4.47 -6.53
N PRO A 323 10.59 -5.74 -6.95
CA PRO A 323 11.74 -6.56 -6.55
C PRO A 323 13.11 -5.95 -6.90
N SER A 324 13.19 -5.04 -7.87
CA SER A 324 14.43 -4.35 -8.25
C SER A 324 14.75 -3.13 -7.36
N GLY A 325 13.78 -2.68 -6.54
CA GLY A 325 13.86 -1.49 -5.72
C GLY A 325 13.32 -0.22 -6.39
N ALA A 326 12.67 -0.35 -7.53
CA ALA A 326 12.01 0.76 -8.21
C ALA A 326 10.63 1.06 -7.58
N ILE A 327 10.26 2.34 -7.53
CA ILE A 327 8.93 2.76 -7.07
C ILE A 327 7.91 2.50 -8.17
N VAL A 328 6.80 1.87 -7.80
CA VAL A 328 5.69 1.59 -8.68
C VAL A 328 4.43 2.25 -8.15
N ILE A 329 3.67 2.89 -9.04
CA ILE A 329 2.53 3.74 -8.72
C ILE A 329 1.29 3.22 -9.45
N SER A 330 0.24 2.90 -8.71
CA SER A 330 -1.10 2.66 -9.27
C SER A 330 -1.77 4.01 -9.51
N ASP A 331 -1.72 4.50 -10.74
CA ASP A 331 -2.30 5.76 -11.21
C ASP A 331 -3.74 5.50 -11.67
N SER A 332 -4.63 5.39 -10.68
CA SER A 332 -5.90 4.66 -10.77
C SER A 332 -6.90 5.23 -11.76
N GLU A 333 -7.16 6.54 -11.72
CA GLU A 333 -8.11 7.21 -12.62
C GLU A 333 -7.53 7.38 -14.04
N ASN A 334 -6.20 7.22 -14.19
CA ASN A 334 -5.53 7.10 -15.49
C ASN A 334 -5.47 5.64 -15.99
N HIS A 335 -6.03 4.69 -15.26
CA HIS A 335 -6.14 3.29 -15.65
C HIS A 335 -4.81 2.61 -15.98
N ARG A 336 -3.73 3.02 -15.29
CA ARG A 336 -2.37 2.56 -15.55
C ARG A 336 -1.57 2.32 -14.27
N VAL A 337 -0.52 1.54 -14.40
CA VAL A 337 0.54 1.40 -13.40
C VAL A 337 1.82 1.99 -13.99
N LEU A 338 2.46 2.88 -13.23
CA LEU A 338 3.71 3.54 -13.59
C LEU A 338 4.87 2.96 -12.80
N ARG A 339 6.08 3.05 -13.35
CA ARG A 339 7.34 2.66 -12.73
C ARG A 339 8.35 3.80 -12.83
N ILE A 340 9.06 4.09 -11.74
CA ILE A 340 10.19 5.03 -11.73
C ILE A 340 11.46 4.22 -11.96
N GLU A 341 12.07 4.38 -13.11
CA GLU A 341 13.33 3.74 -13.48
C GLU A 341 14.51 4.66 -13.13
N LYS A 342 15.58 4.04 -12.61
CA LYS A 342 16.86 4.72 -12.31
C LYS A 342 17.78 4.74 -13.52
#